data_41324416565cd839a1f93594e9eab227
#
_entry.id   41324416565cd839a1f93594e9eab227
#
_cell.length_a   1.000
_cell.length_b   1.000
_cell.length_c   1.000
_cell.angle_alpha   90.00
_cell.angle_beta   90.00
_cell.angle_gamma   90.00
#
_symmetry.space_group_name_H-M   'P 1'
#
loop_
_entity.id
_entity.type
_entity.pdbx_description
1 polymer ?
#
loop_
_entity_poly.entity_id
_entity_poly.type
_entity_poly.pdbx_seq_one_letter_code
_entity_poly.pdbx_strand_id
1 'polypeptide(L)'
;MAGFFDSLKIGFGGASRILNSSFVFSTKTILLLKDLALGDDTLPIRLREAFEELGATYIKLGQLIASAPSLFPDEFVSEMQKCLDQVRPIPYSTIKTIVEKELGGKLSDHFLSVEPIPIASASIAQVHSAVTKNGLDVVIKVQRPDIESTLSADLNLIYFVSVLFEKFAPGLSKSGIADMVEQFQISILEEIDFYKEANNIEEFEKELLSMGETRARVPKVYRELSTKKILTLERFYGAPITDENSIRRYSSDPQKTLTDALEIWFSTLSRSGFFHADVHAGNLMILRDGTVGFIDFGIVGRISPRVWEGLMIFLEGLSLNRTEKIAKGLIQMDSTAKGVDEKKFSKDLETVFSKMTEMVLKVQMGDLESLDDKKLNAILFEFREISIQNGLKVPKEFGLLIKQILYFDRYVKTMAPDIDLIRDRDKFLI
;
A
#
# COMPACT_ATOMS: atom_id res chain seq x y z
N MET A 1 10.17 -27.87 4.11
CA MET A 1 9.49 -28.79 3.17
C MET A 1 8.22 -29.43 3.72
N ALA A 2 8.08 -29.68 5.01
CA ALA A 2 6.86 -30.27 5.58
C ALA A 2 5.63 -29.33 5.56
N GLY A 3 5.81 -27.99 5.68
CA GLY A 3 4.69 -27.01 5.63
C GLY A 3 4.12 -26.76 4.24
N PHE A 4 4.85 -27.12 3.19
CA PHE A 4 4.43 -26.88 1.80
C PHE A 4 3.31 -27.81 1.31
N PHE A 5 3.31 -29.09 1.79
CA PHE A 5 2.28 -30.06 1.40
C PHE A 5 0.98 -29.96 2.20
N ASP A 6 0.99 -29.35 3.38
CA ASP A 6 -0.24 -29.13 4.17
C ASP A 6 -1.08 -27.96 3.62
N SER A 7 -0.46 -27.03 2.86
CA SER A 7 -1.17 -25.93 2.20
C SER A 7 -1.85 -26.34 0.89
N LEU A 8 -1.56 -27.53 0.36
CA LEU A 8 -2.10 -28.05 -0.91
C LEU A 8 -3.47 -28.72 -0.76
N LYS A 9 -4.32 -28.32 0.19
CA LYS A 9 -5.76 -28.60 0.10
C LYS A 9 -6.41 -27.67 -0.93
N ILE A 10 -5.97 -27.80 -2.17
CA ILE A 10 -6.61 -27.15 -3.32
C ILE A 10 -7.94 -27.89 -3.54
N GLY A 11 -9.04 -27.28 -3.13
CA GLY A 11 -10.38 -27.74 -3.52
C GLY A 11 -10.54 -27.69 -5.05
N PHE A 12 -11.57 -28.35 -5.59
CA PHE A 12 -11.84 -28.42 -7.05
C PHE A 12 -11.80 -27.03 -7.73
N GLY A 13 -12.22 -25.97 -7.04
CA GLY A 13 -12.16 -24.58 -7.52
C GLY A 13 -10.73 -24.02 -7.69
N GLY A 14 -9.82 -24.40 -6.79
CA GLY A 14 -8.41 -23.97 -6.86
C GLY A 14 -7.67 -24.64 -8.02
N ALA A 15 -7.94 -25.90 -8.32
CA ALA A 15 -7.31 -26.59 -9.44
C ALA A 15 -7.74 -26.00 -10.80
N SER A 16 -9.03 -25.68 -10.99
CA SER A 16 -9.53 -25.03 -12.18
C SER A 16 -8.97 -23.61 -12.34
N ARG A 17 -8.81 -22.90 -11.23
CA ARG A 17 -8.21 -21.56 -11.22
C ARG A 17 -6.74 -21.58 -11.64
N ILE A 18 -5.94 -22.50 -11.07
CA ILE A 18 -4.53 -22.69 -11.44
C ILE A 18 -4.40 -23.01 -12.93
N LEU A 19 -5.25 -23.91 -13.45
CA LEU A 19 -5.25 -24.25 -14.88
C LEU A 19 -5.60 -23.03 -15.76
N ASN A 20 -6.61 -22.24 -15.38
CA ASN A 20 -6.99 -21.04 -16.13
C ASN A 20 -5.90 -19.96 -16.07
N SER A 21 -5.38 -19.67 -14.88
CA SER A 21 -4.27 -18.70 -14.71
C SER A 21 -3.03 -19.17 -15.47
N SER A 22 -2.68 -20.46 -15.41
CA SER A 22 -1.57 -21.02 -16.16
C SER A 22 -1.79 -20.98 -17.68
N PHE A 23 -3.02 -21.16 -18.14
CA PHE A 23 -3.35 -21.07 -19.56
C PHE A 23 -3.27 -19.63 -20.07
N VAL A 24 -3.85 -18.67 -19.37
CA VAL A 24 -3.75 -17.24 -19.71
C VAL A 24 -2.30 -16.78 -19.64
N PHE A 25 -1.56 -17.19 -18.59
CA PHE A 25 -0.13 -16.90 -18.47
C PHE A 25 0.65 -17.53 -19.63
N SER A 26 0.45 -18.81 -19.98
CA SER A 26 1.23 -19.46 -21.03
C SER A 26 0.97 -18.87 -22.40
N THR A 27 -0.27 -18.57 -22.75
CA THR A 27 -0.61 -17.96 -24.04
C THR A 27 -0.11 -16.53 -24.15
N LYS A 28 -0.28 -15.71 -23.11
CA LYS A 28 0.23 -14.33 -23.10
C LYS A 28 1.74 -14.27 -22.87
N THR A 29 2.34 -15.17 -22.07
CA THR A 29 3.79 -15.24 -21.89
C THR A 29 4.53 -15.54 -23.20
N ILE A 30 4.00 -16.40 -24.06
CA ILE A 30 4.60 -16.64 -25.39
C ILE A 30 4.58 -15.35 -26.22
N LEU A 31 3.48 -14.59 -26.19
CA LEU A 31 3.40 -13.29 -26.84
C LEU A 31 4.34 -12.27 -26.20
N LEU A 32 4.37 -12.20 -24.87
CA LEU A 32 5.25 -11.31 -24.10
C LEU A 32 6.74 -11.62 -24.33
N LEU A 33 7.13 -12.90 -24.39
CA LEU A 33 8.51 -13.30 -24.70
C LEU A 33 8.89 -12.96 -26.14
N LYS A 34 7.94 -13.07 -27.08
CA LYS A 34 8.14 -12.63 -28.45
C LYS A 34 8.34 -11.11 -28.53
N ASP A 35 7.54 -10.35 -27.81
CA ASP A 35 7.61 -8.88 -27.78
C ASP A 35 8.90 -8.40 -27.11
N LEU A 36 9.31 -9.05 -26.01
CA LEU A 36 10.59 -8.80 -25.35
C LEU A 36 11.77 -9.09 -26.28
N ALA A 37 11.70 -10.18 -27.07
CA ALA A 37 12.74 -10.55 -28.02
C ALA A 37 12.80 -9.60 -29.24
N LEU A 38 11.69 -8.94 -29.57
CA LEU A 38 11.57 -7.99 -30.67
C LEU A 38 11.80 -6.53 -30.25
N GLY A 39 11.95 -6.26 -28.95
CA GLY A 39 12.08 -4.90 -28.41
C GLY A 39 10.81 -4.07 -28.61
N ASP A 40 9.64 -4.69 -28.49
CA ASP A 40 8.35 -4.02 -28.68
C ASP A 40 7.95 -3.24 -27.43
N ASP A 41 7.74 -1.94 -27.55
CA ASP A 41 7.34 -1.01 -26.48
C ASP A 41 5.92 -1.29 -25.91
N THR A 42 5.20 -2.30 -26.44
CA THR A 42 3.85 -2.66 -26.01
C THR A 42 3.81 -3.64 -24.82
N LEU A 43 4.96 -4.13 -24.37
CA LEU A 43 5.06 -5.10 -23.26
C LEU A 43 4.35 -4.64 -21.96
N PRO A 44 4.54 -3.40 -21.47
CA PRO A 44 3.85 -2.91 -20.26
C PRO A 44 2.32 -2.90 -20.43
N ILE A 45 1.82 -2.47 -21.58
CA ILE A 45 0.39 -2.42 -21.90
C ILE A 45 -0.22 -3.83 -21.85
N ARG A 46 0.41 -4.78 -22.52
CA ARG A 46 -0.08 -6.17 -22.58
C ARG A 46 -0.03 -6.85 -21.21
N LEU A 47 0.98 -6.53 -20.40
CA LEU A 47 1.05 -7.03 -19.04
C LEU A 47 -0.11 -6.50 -18.18
N ARG A 48 -0.43 -5.21 -18.29
CA ARG A 48 -1.59 -4.62 -17.61
C ARG A 48 -2.89 -5.30 -18.05
N GLU A 49 -3.11 -5.46 -19.37
CA GLU A 49 -4.30 -6.14 -19.89
C GLU A 49 -4.41 -7.59 -19.39
N ALA A 50 -3.27 -8.30 -19.31
CA ALA A 50 -3.24 -9.64 -18.75
C ALA A 50 -3.60 -9.63 -17.26
N PHE A 51 -3.13 -8.65 -16.48
CA PHE A 51 -3.46 -8.52 -15.07
C PHE A 51 -4.95 -8.22 -14.86
N GLU A 52 -5.52 -7.34 -15.66
CA GLU A 52 -6.96 -7.03 -15.63
C GLU A 52 -7.82 -8.25 -15.97
N GLU A 53 -7.41 -9.05 -16.96
CA GLU A 53 -8.11 -10.28 -17.34
C GLU A 53 -8.01 -11.37 -16.28
N LEU A 54 -6.85 -11.52 -15.65
CA LEU A 54 -6.61 -12.49 -14.57
C LEU A 54 -7.35 -12.12 -13.27
N GLY A 55 -7.62 -10.83 -13.05
CA GLY A 55 -8.50 -10.35 -11.99
C GLY A 55 -7.78 -9.94 -10.72
N ALA A 56 -8.49 -10.04 -9.58
CA ALA A 56 -8.17 -9.35 -8.32
C ALA A 56 -6.70 -9.47 -7.86
N THR A 57 -6.12 -10.65 -7.85
CA THR A 57 -4.73 -10.89 -7.40
C THR A 57 -3.73 -10.12 -8.23
N TYR A 58 -3.91 -10.19 -9.56
CA TYR A 58 -2.97 -9.58 -10.51
C TYR A 58 -3.16 -8.07 -10.61
N ILE A 59 -4.38 -7.58 -10.44
CA ILE A 59 -4.66 -6.14 -10.30
C ILE A 59 -3.91 -5.59 -9.07
N LYS A 60 -3.98 -6.26 -7.93
CA LYS A 60 -3.23 -5.90 -6.73
C LYS A 60 -1.70 -5.98 -6.93
N LEU A 61 -1.24 -6.98 -7.69
CA LEU A 61 0.18 -7.06 -8.07
C LEU A 61 0.59 -5.88 -8.97
N GLY A 62 -0.25 -5.48 -9.92
CA GLY A 62 -0.05 -4.29 -10.74
C GLY A 62 0.03 -3.01 -9.89
N GLN A 63 -0.83 -2.86 -8.89
CA GLN A 63 -0.79 -1.75 -7.93
C GLN A 63 0.49 -1.76 -7.09
N LEU A 64 1.00 -2.93 -6.70
CA LEU A 64 2.30 -3.05 -6.04
C LEU A 64 3.43 -2.54 -6.97
N ILE A 65 3.45 -2.96 -8.22
CA ILE A 65 4.43 -2.49 -9.22
C ILE A 65 4.32 -0.96 -9.39
N ALA A 66 3.10 -0.43 -9.52
CA ALA A 66 2.83 1.00 -9.64
C ALA A 66 3.31 1.82 -8.43
N SER A 67 3.34 1.21 -7.25
CA SER A 67 3.78 1.85 -6.01
C SER A 67 5.29 1.75 -5.73
N ALA A 68 6.04 1.05 -6.59
CA ALA A 68 7.47 0.79 -6.41
C ALA A 68 8.32 1.29 -7.61
N PRO A 69 8.31 2.60 -7.93
CA PRO A 69 8.98 3.14 -9.12
C PRO A 69 10.50 2.97 -9.11
N SER A 70 11.12 2.81 -7.93
CA SER A 70 12.55 2.54 -7.81
C SER A 70 12.97 1.10 -8.16
N LEU A 71 12.01 0.18 -8.27
CA LEU A 71 12.27 -1.25 -8.52
C LEU A 71 11.91 -1.66 -9.95
N PHE A 72 11.08 -0.91 -10.64
CA PHE A 72 10.57 -1.23 -11.97
C PHE A 72 10.82 -0.09 -12.94
N PRO A 73 11.02 -0.36 -14.25
CA PRO A 73 11.14 0.68 -15.27
C PRO A 73 9.90 1.59 -15.32
N ASP A 74 10.10 2.87 -15.62
CA ASP A 74 9.06 3.91 -15.61
C ASP A 74 7.85 3.57 -16.49
N GLU A 75 8.08 2.90 -17.63
CA GLU A 75 7.03 2.48 -18.56
C GLU A 75 6.08 1.44 -17.92
N PHE A 76 6.63 0.51 -17.13
CA PHE A 76 5.82 -0.47 -16.37
C PHE A 76 5.06 0.23 -15.24
N VAL A 77 5.72 1.09 -14.49
CA VAL A 77 5.09 1.85 -13.40
C VAL A 77 3.93 2.69 -13.91
N SER A 78 4.17 3.47 -14.98
CA SER A 78 3.15 4.36 -15.57
C SER A 78 1.96 3.58 -16.14
N GLU A 79 2.20 2.42 -16.73
CA GLU A 79 1.13 1.59 -17.28
C GLU A 79 0.35 0.87 -16.15
N MET A 80 1.04 0.35 -15.13
CA MET A 80 0.39 -0.30 -13.99
C MET A 80 -0.41 0.68 -13.10
N GLN A 81 -0.09 1.97 -13.11
CA GLN A 81 -0.94 3.01 -12.49
C GLN A 81 -2.33 3.10 -13.09
N LYS A 82 -2.51 2.61 -14.32
CA LYS A 82 -3.81 2.52 -15.00
C LYS A 82 -4.60 1.26 -14.61
N CYS A 83 -3.99 0.31 -13.88
CA CYS A 83 -4.71 -0.84 -13.33
C CYS A 83 -5.81 -0.32 -12.40
N LEU A 84 -7.05 -0.34 -12.88
CA LEU A 84 -8.18 0.27 -12.21
C LEU A 84 -8.61 -0.57 -11.01
N ASP A 85 -8.88 0.11 -9.89
CA ASP A 85 -9.58 -0.47 -8.73
C ASP A 85 -11.04 -0.80 -9.05
N GLN A 86 -11.56 -0.36 -10.20
CA GLN A 86 -12.95 -0.57 -10.59
C GLN A 86 -13.10 -1.89 -11.34
N VAL A 87 -13.45 -2.91 -10.60
CA VAL A 87 -13.83 -4.23 -11.16
C VAL A 87 -15.34 -4.26 -11.43
N ARG A 88 -15.76 -4.98 -12.48
CA ARG A 88 -17.20 -5.14 -12.79
C ARG A 88 -17.97 -5.56 -11.55
N PRO A 89 -19.10 -4.89 -11.25
CA PRO A 89 -19.95 -5.27 -10.15
C PRO A 89 -20.45 -6.71 -10.30
N ILE A 90 -20.49 -7.42 -9.19
CA ILE A 90 -21.17 -8.72 -9.12
C ILE A 90 -22.68 -8.50 -8.96
N PRO A 91 -23.51 -9.45 -9.42
CA PRO A 91 -24.96 -9.32 -9.34
C PRO A 91 -25.45 -9.12 -7.90
N TYR A 92 -26.42 -8.24 -7.71
CA TYR A 92 -27.01 -7.99 -6.39
C TYR A 92 -27.58 -9.25 -5.73
N SER A 93 -28.11 -10.19 -6.52
CA SER A 93 -28.57 -11.49 -6.00
C SER A 93 -27.47 -12.28 -5.29
N THR A 94 -26.24 -12.20 -5.80
CA THR A 94 -25.08 -12.81 -5.15
C THR A 94 -24.72 -12.09 -3.85
N ILE A 95 -24.72 -10.75 -3.85
CA ILE A 95 -24.48 -9.94 -2.64
C ILE A 95 -25.53 -10.30 -1.57
N LYS A 96 -26.80 -10.33 -1.93
CA LYS A 96 -27.90 -10.71 -1.03
C LYS A 96 -27.64 -12.08 -0.41
N THR A 97 -27.29 -13.10 -1.22
CA THR A 97 -27.02 -14.46 -0.74
C THR A 97 -25.84 -14.48 0.25
N ILE A 98 -24.77 -13.73 -0.01
CA ILE A 98 -23.63 -13.64 0.91
C ILE A 98 -24.05 -13.02 2.23
N VAL A 99 -24.75 -11.88 2.21
CA VAL A 99 -25.19 -11.17 3.41
C VAL A 99 -26.14 -12.03 4.24
N GLU A 100 -27.13 -12.67 3.62
CA GLU A 100 -28.07 -13.56 4.31
C GLU A 100 -27.38 -14.78 4.92
N LYS A 101 -26.36 -15.32 4.26
CA LYS A 101 -25.57 -16.47 4.78
C LYS A 101 -24.69 -16.05 5.95
N GLU A 102 -23.99 -14.92 5.84
CA GLU A 102 -23.02 -14.49 6.84
C GLU A 102 -23.66 -13.93 8.11
N LEU A 103 -24.78 -13.18 7.99
CA LEU A 103 -25.49 -12.61 9.13
C LEU A 103 -26.55 -13.57 9.70
N GLY A 104 -26.92 -14.61 8.94
CA GLY A 104 -28.02 -15.52 9.29
C GLY A 104 -29.38 -14.84 9.13
N GLY A 105 -30.31 -15.50 8.46
CA GLY A 105 -31.64 -14.96 8.21
C GLY A 105 -31.78 -14.22 6.87
N LYS A 106 -32.91 -13.52 6.70
CA LYS A 106 -33.17 -12.75 5.48
C LYS A 106 -32.55 -11.36 5.59
N LEU A 107 -32.18 -10.79 4.45
CA LEU A 107 -31.65 -9.40 4.39
C LEU A 107 -32.62 -8.42 5.09
N SER A 108 -33.94 -8.64 4.92
CA SER A 108 -34.99 -7.85 5.59
C SER A 108 -35.04 -7.99 7.11
N ASP A 109 -34.34 -8.94 7.72
CA ASP A 109 -34.28 -9.08 9.17
C ASP A 109 -33.25 -8.11 9.78
N HIS A 110 -32.26 -7.72 9.02
CA HIS A 110 -31.16 -6.84 9.43
C HIS A 110 -31.29 -5.40 8.92
N PHE A 111 -31.85 -5.21 7.71
CA PHE A 111 -31.92 -3.91 7.03
C PHE A 111 -33.34 -3.58 6.61
N LEU A 112 -33.70 -2.29 6.65
CA LEU A 112 -34.93 -1.76 6.05
C LEU A 112 -34.81 -1.74 4.53
N SER A 113 -33.64 -1.30 4.03
CA SER A 113 -33.32 -1.29 2.61
C SER A 113 -31.85 -1.50 2.38
N VAL A 114 -31.50 -2.10 1.25
CA VAL A 114 -30.14 -2.19 0.72
C VAL A 114 -30.23 -1.83 -0.76
N GLU A 115 -29.44 -0.84 -1.19
CA GLU A 115 -29.44 -0.40 -2.57
C GLU A 115 -28.81 -1.45 -3.49
N PRO A 116 -29.49 -1.87 -4.56
CA PRO A 116 -28.95 -2.86 -5.49
C PRO A 116 -27.74 -2.40 -6.28
N ILE A 117 -27.64 -1.08 -6.55
CA ILE A 117 -26.51 -0.49 -7.26
C ILE A 117 -25.41 -0.22 -6.24
N PRO A 118 -24.20 -0.75 -6.41
CA PRO A 118 -23.10 -0.50 -5.49
C PRO A 118 -22.61 0.94 -5.57
N ILE A 119 -22.15 1.47 -4.46
CA ILE A 119 -21.43 2.76 -4.38
C ILE A 119 -20.03 2.59 -4.98
N ALA A 120 -19.39 1.45 -4.69
CA ALA A 120 -18.05 1.12 -5.17
C ALA A 120 -17.93 -0.38 -5.42
N SER A 121 -17.10 -0.75 -6.38
CA SER A 121 -16.78 -2.14 -6.70
C SER A 121 -15.28 -2.28 -6.90
N ALA A 122 -14.60 -2.77 -5.86
CA ALA A 122 -13.15 -2.97 -5.84
C ALA A 122 -12.76 -4.43 -6.18
N SER A 123 -11.47 -4.70 -6.20
CA SER A 123 -10.91 -6.02 -6.53
C SER A 123 -11.36 -7.12 -5.58
N ILE A 124 -11.45 -6.85 -4.27
CA ILE A 124 -11.77 -7.84 -3.24
C ILE A 124 -13.21 -7.72 -2.68
N ALA A 125 -13.84 -6.56 -2.84
CA ALA A 125 -15.13 -6.27 -2.21
C ALA A 125 -16.00 -5.33 -3.05
N GLN A 126 -17.28 -5.30 -2.71
CA GLN A 126 -18.27 -4.39 -3.26
C GLN A 126 -18.99 -3.68 -2.12
N VAL A 127 -19.25 -2.39 -2.27
CA VAL A 127 -19.86 -1.55 -1.22
C VAL A 127 -21.26 -1.12 -1.64
N HIS A 128 -22.23 -1.36 -0.77
CA HIS A 128 -23.64 -0.95 -0.97
C HIS A 128 -24.08 -0.01 0.14
N SER A 129 -24.92 0.96 -0.18
CA SER A 129 -25.64 1.71 0.83
C SER A 129 -26.83 0.92 1.37
N ALA A 130 -27.10 1.09 2.65
CA ALA A 130 -28.20 0.44 3.32
C ALA A 130 -28.75 1.28 4.47
N VAL A 131 -29.96 0.95 4.91
CA VAL A 131 -30.57 1.49 6.12
C VAL A 131 -30.84 0.34 7.08
N THR A 132 -30.30 0.41 8.29
CA THR A 132 -30.49 -0.61 9.33
C THR A 132 -31.94 -0.63 9.82
N LYS A 133 -32.34 -1.66 10.57
CA LYS A 133 -33.67 -1.74 11.21
C LYS A 133 -33.96 -0.55 12.14
N ASN A 134 -32.93 0.04 12.72
CA ASN A 134 -33.07 1.20 13.61
C ASN A 134 -33.04 2.53 12.86
N GLY A 135 -33.10 2.50 11.52
CA GLY A 135 -33.13 3.71 10.69
C GLY A 135 -31.76 4.40 10.51
N LEU A 136 -30.67 3.73 10.87
CA LEU A 136 -29.30 4.27 10.69
C LEU A 136 -28.85 4.09 9.23
N ASP A 137 -28.27 5.11 8.66
CA ASP A 137 -27.71 5.11 7.32
C ASP A 137 -26.29 4.54 7.35
N VAL A 138 -26.07 3.46 6.62
CA VAL A 138 -24.83 2.67 6.67
C VAL A 138 -24.34 2.31 5.27
N VAL A 139 -23.09 1.90 5.19
CA VAL A 139 -22.54 1.18 4.04
C VAL A 139 -22.22 -0.25 4.46
N ILE A 140 -22.42 -1.18 3.54
CA ILE A 140 -22.08 -2.59 3.72
C ILE A 140 -20.99 -2.92 2.71
N LYS A 141 -19.78 -3.20 3.18
CA LYS A 141 -18.66 -3.73 2.40
C LYS A 141 -18.77 -5.25 2.41
N VAL A 142 -18.97 -5.87 1.25
CA VAL A 142 -19.20 -7.31 1.11
C VAL A 142 -18.08 -7.90 0.25
N GLN A 143 -17.40 -8.92 0.76
CA GLN A 143 -16.35 -9.61 0.00
C GLN A 143 -16.92 -10.29 -1.25
N ARG A 144 -16.12 -10.32 -2.29
CA ARG A 144 -16.44 -11.12 -3.48
C ARG A 144 -16.48 -12.60 -3.13
N PRO A 145 -17.37 -13.38 -3.79
CA PRO A 145 -17.43 -14.81 -3.55
C PRO A 145 -16.07 -15.46 -3.85
N ASP A 146 -15.72 -16.45 -3.04
CA ASP A 146 -14.51 -17.27 -3.19
C ASP A 146 -13.18 -16.50 -3.29
N ILE A 147 -13.15 -15.22 -2.86
CA ILE A 147 -11.96 -14.36 -2.99
C ILE A 147 -10.75 -14.94 -2.24
N GLU A 148 -10.93 -15.49 -1.04
CA GLU A 148 -9.87 -16.09 -0.22
C GLU A 148 -9.20 -17.27 -0.94
N SER A 149 -10.00 -18.16 -1.52
CA SER A 149 -9.47 -19.32 -2.28
C SER A 149 -8.82 -18.91 -3.58
N THR A 150 -9.37 -17.89 -4.26
CA THR A 150 -8.82 -17.34 -5.50
C THR A 150 -7.45 -16.71 -5.26
N LEU A 151 -7.37 -15.80 -4.27
CA LEU A 151 -6.13 -15.14 -3.90
C LEU A 151 -5.07 -16.15 -3.45
N SER A 152 -5.44 -17.11 -2.59
CA SER A 152 -4.50 -18.14 -2.11
C SER A 152 -3.95 -19.00 -3.25
N ALA A 153 -4.78 -19.38 -4.23
CA ALA A 153 -4.34 -20.18 -5.37
C ALA A 153 -3.38 -19.40 -6.28
N ASP A 154 -3.75 -18.15 -6.62
CA ASP A 154 -2.95 -17.29 -7.48
C ASP A 154 -1.61 -16.92 -6.81
N LEU A 155 -1.63 -16.54 -5.53
CA LEU A 155 -0.43 -16.15 -4.78
C LEU A 155 0.54 -17.34 -4.58
N ASN A 156 0.02 -18.54 -4.33
CA ASN A 156 0.85 -19.75 -4.28
C ASN A 156 1.52 -20.04 -5.63
N LEU A 157 0.80 -19.82 -6.75
CA LEU A 157 1.37 -19.97 -8.07
C LEU A 157 2.48 -18.94 -8.34
N ILE A 158 2.24 -17.67 -8.02
CA ILE A 158 3.21 -16.58 -8.18
C ILE A 158 4.46 -16.87 -7.33
N TYR A 159 4.29 -17.29 -6.07
CA TYR A 159 5.39 -17.66 -5.18
C TYR A 159 6.20 -18.82 -5.74
N PHE A 160 5.54 -19.89 -6.20
CA PHE A 160 6.22 -21.03 -6.80
C PHE A 160 7.05 -20.64 -8.02
N VAL A 161 6.48 -19.79 -8.90
CA VAL A 161 7.20 -19.28 -10.08
C VAL A 161 8.39 -18.43 -9.67
N SER A 162 8.26 -17.56 -8.67
CA SER A 162 9.36 -16.71 -8.19
C SER A 162 10.52 -17.53 -7.62
N VAL A 163 10.24 -18.59 -6.85
CA VAL A 163 11.26 -19.51 -6.32
C VAL A 163 12.00 -20.26 -7.44
N LEU A 164 11.25 -20.73 -8.46
CA LEU A 164 11.87 -21.35 -9.62
C LEU A 164 12.75 -20.37 -10.39
N PHE A 165 12.29 -19.14 -10.56
CA PHE A 165 13.01 -18.09 -11.26
C PHE A 165 14.34 -17.76 -10.56
N GLU A 166 14.33 -17.58 -9.23
CA GLU A 166 15.56 -17.37 -8.44
C GLU A 166 16.54 -18.56 -8.53
N LYS A 167 16.02 -19.77 -8.60
CA LYS A 167 16.83 -20.99 -8.68
C LYS A 167 17.52 -21.17 -10.04
N PHE A 168 16.82 -20.83 -11.14
CA PHE A 168 17.29 -21.10 -12.50
C PHE A 168 17.87 -19.88 -13.23
N ALA A 169 17.75 -18.67 -12.66
CA ALA A 169 18.35 -17.44 -13.17
C ALA A 169 19.51 -16.98 -12.25
N PRO A 170 20.76 -17.42 -12.47
CA PRO A 170 21.87 -17.20 -11.53
C PRO A 170 22.16 -15.72 -11.23
N GLY A 171 21.83 -14.81 -12.16
CA GLY A 171 21.95 -13.36 -11.96
C GLY A 171 20.94 -12.77 -10.99
N LEU A 172 19.84 -13.48 -10.72
CA LEU A 172 18.72 -13.04 -9.89
C LEU A 172 18.56 -13.88 -8.62
N SER A 173 19.43 -14.86 -8.39
CA SER A 173 19.38 -15.76 -7.21
C SER A 173 19.48 -15.04 -5.85
N LYS A 174 19.84 -13.75 -5.83
CA LYS A 174 19.92 -12.88 -4.65
C LYS A 174 18.97 -11.68 -4.74
N SER A 175 18.01 -11.72 -5.65
CA SER A 175 17.07 -10.57 -5.85
C SER A 175 16.06 -10.41 -4.74
N GLY A 176 15.75 -11.48 -3.99
CA GLY A 176 14.74 -11.49 -2.95
C GLY A 176 13.29 -11.40 -3.49
N ILE A 177 13.08 -11.76 -4.77
CA ILE A 177 11.75 -11.73 -5.40
C ILE A 177 10.78 -12.65 -4.66
N ALA A 178 11.22 -13.86 -4.29
CA ALA A 178 10.39 -14.81 -3.55
C ALA A 178 9.99 -14.24 -2.17
N ASP A 179 10.92 -13.59 -1.46
CA ASP A 179 10.63 -12.92 -0.18
C ASP A 179 9.62 -11.77 -0.38
N MET A 180 9.74 -11.00 -1.46
CA MET A 180 8.78 -9.94 -1.80
C MET A 180 7.38 -10.50 -2.06
N VAL A 181 7.28 -11.59 -2.82
CA VAL A 181 6.01 -12.26 -3.10
C VAL A 181 5.40 -12.83 -1.82
N GLU A 182 6.20 -13.40 -0.91
CA GLU A 182 5.73 -13.87 0.38
C GLU A 182 5.17 -12.73 1.25
N GLN A 183 5.86 -11.60 1.32
CA GLN A 183 5.37 -10.42 2.03
C GLN A 183 4.09 -9.85 1.41
N PHE A 184 4.01 -9.83 0.10
CA PHE A 184 2.80 -9.44 -0.63
C PHE A 184 1.62 -10.39 -0.33
N GLN A 185 1.88 -11.71 -0.30
CA GLN A 185 0.88 -12.72 0.07
C GLN A 185 0.33 -12.46 1.48
N ILE A 186 1.20 -12.25 2.46
CA ILE A 186 0.79 -11.94 3.83
C ILE A 186 -0.07 -10.67 3.86
N SER A 187 0.35 -9.62 3.17
CA SER A 187 -0.35 -8.33 3.13
C SER A 187 -1.76 -8.45 2.55
N ILE A 188 -1.91 -9.14 1.42
CA ILE A 188 -3.22 -9.32 0.78
C ILE A 188 -4.15 -10.22 1.62
N LEU A 189 -3.61 -11.28 2.23
CA LEU A 189 -4.42 -12.16 3.08
C LEU A 189 -4.87 -11.45 4.38
N GLU A 190 -4.15 -10.43 4.82
CA GLU A 190 -4.61 -9.56 5.91
C GLU A 190 -5.78 -8.66 5.49
N GLU A 191 -5.75 -8.14 4.25
CA GLU A 191 -6.76 -7.23 3.70
C GLU A 191 -8.15 -7.88 3.53
N ILE A 192 -8.21 -9.20 3.38
CA ILE A 192 -9.48 -9.93 3.28
C ILE A 192 -10.14 -10.28 4.62
N ASP A 193 -9.59 -9.89 5.74
CA ASP A 193 -10.20 -10.11 7.06
C ASP A 193 -10.85 -8.81 7.58
N PHE A 194 -12.15 -8.66 7.36
CA PHE A 194 -12.86 -7.44 7.76
C PHE A 194 -12.98 -7.25 9.28
N TYR A 195 -12.74 -8.28 10.10
CA TYR A 195 -12.58 -8.06 11.54
C TYR A 195 -11.31 -7.27 11.84
N LYS A 196 -10.22 -7.50 11.08
CA LYS A 196 -8.99 -6.71 11.24
C LYS A 196 -9.22 -5.27 10.84
N GLU A 197 -9.89 -5.03 9.70
CA GLU A 197 -10.23 -3.66 9.27
C GLU A 197 -11.10 -2.94 10.31
N ALA A 198 -12.12 -3.62 10.85
CA ALA A 198 -12.96 -3.08 11.92
C ALA A 198 -12.16 -2.75 13.20
N ASN A 199 -11.21 -3.61 13.60
CA ASN A 199 -10.34 -3.36 14.75
C ASN A 199 -9.43 -2.15 14.50
N ASN A 200 -8.89 -2.01 13.30
CA ASN A 200 -8.05 -0.89 12.91
C ASN A 200 -8.81 0.44 12.96
N ILE A 201 -10.07 0.47 12.49
CA ILE A 201 -10.94 1.65 12.57
C ILE A 201 -11.14 2.07 14.03
N GLU A 202 -11.53 1.12 14.89
CA GLU A 202 -11.77 1.40 16.32
C GLU A 202 -10.49 1.79 17.07
N GLU A 203 -9.34 1.24 16.69
CA GLU A 203 -8.03 1.64 17.24
C GLU A 203 -7.70 3.08 16.86
N PHE A 204 -7.88 3.46 15.58
CA PHE A 204 -7.65 4.82 15.12
C PHE A 204 -8.62 5.82 15.78
N GLU A 205 -9.89 5.45 15.97
CA GLU A 205 -10.87 6.26 16.73
C GLU A 205 -10.38 6.53 18.16
N LYS A 206 -9.87 5.50 18.85
CA LYS A 206 -9.30 5.65 20.20
C LYS A 206 -8.10 6.59 20.22
N GLU A 207 -7.23 6.52 19.20
CA GLU A 207 -6.11 7.45 19.07
C GLU A 207 -6.59 8.89 18.90
N LEU A 208 -7.55 9.15 18.01
CA LEU A 208 -8.14 10.48 17.83
C LEU A 208 -8.74 11.01 19.14
N LEU A 209 -9.52 10.19 19.84
CA LEU A 209 -10.13 10.55 21.12
C LEU A 209 -9.07 10.81 22.20
N SER A 210 -7.99 10.01 22.26
CA SER A 210 -6.91 10.19 23.23
C SER A 210 -6.15 11.52 23.06
N MET A 211 -6.10 12.00 21.82
CA MET A 211 -5.50 13.28 21.44
C MET A 211 -6.46 14.47 21.63
N GLY A 212 -7.74 14.23 21.92
CA GLY A 212 -8.78 15.26 21.91
C GLY A 212 -9.02 15.83 20.50
N GLU A 213 -8.71 15.06 19.46
CA GLU A 213 -8.81 15.51 18.08
C GLU A 213 -10.27 15.52 17.62
N THR A 214 -10.72 16.67 17.15
CA THR A 214 -12.09 16.90 16.70
C THR A 214 -12.22 17.26 15.23
N ARG A 215 -11.09 17.53 14.56
CA ARG A 215 -11.03 17.89 13.13
C ARG A 215 -11.14 16.68 12.22
N ALA A 216 -10.98 15.47 12.76
CA ALA A 216 -11.09 14.23 11.99
C ALA A 216 -11.97 13.20 12.69
N ARG A 217 -12.50 12.29 11.89
CA ARG A 217 -13.27 11.15 12.38
C ARG A 217 -13.14 9.94 11.44
N VAL A 218 -13.45 8.79 11.99
CA VAL A 218 -13.59 7.52 11.26
C VAL A 218 -15.05 7.05 11.31
N PRO A 219 -15.49 6.20 10.37
CA PRO A 219 -16.86 5.70 10.40
C PRO A 219 -17.06 4.76 11.59
N LYS A 220 -18.18 4.89 12.27
CA LYS A 220 -18.56 3.96 13.33
C LYS A 220 -18.73 2.56 12.75
N VAL A 221 -18.18 1.57 13.43
CA VAL A 221 -18.33 0.13 13.10
C VAL A 221 -19.58 -0.42 13.76
N TYR A 222 -20.42 -1.13 13.01
CA TYR A 222 -21.57 -1.87 13.53
C TYR A 222 -21.21 -3.36 13.62
N ARG A 223 -20.65 -3.76 14.77
CA ARG A 223 -20.11 -5.12 15.00
C ARG A 223 -21.15 -6.20 14.85
N GLU A 224 -22.38 -5.96 15.30
CA GLU A 224 -23.52 -6.86 15.21
C GLU A 224 -23.98 -7.17 13.78
N LEU A 225 -23.59 -6.31 12.84
CA LEU A 225 -23.86 -6.43 11.40
C LEU A 225 -22.57 -6.65 10.60
N SER A 226 -21.51 -7.11 11.28
CA SER A 226 -20.19 -7.32 10.65
C SER A 226 -19.69 -8.74 10.95
N THR A 227 -18.99 -9.33 9.98
CA THR A 227 -18.36 -10.65 10.04
C THR A 227 -16.97 -10.59 9.41
N LYS A 228 -16.26 -11.71 9.30
CA LYS A 228 -15.00 -11.77 8.54
C LYS A 228 -15.17 -11.30 7.09
N LYS A 229 -16.39 -11.46 6.51
CA LYS A 229 -16.67 -11.20 5.09
C LYS A 229 -17.59 -10.01 4.83
N ILE A 230 -18.15 -9.44 5.87
CA ILE A 230 -19.05 -8.28 5.81
C ILE A 230 -18.59 -7.25 6.81
N LEU A 231 -18.45 -6.01 6.37
CA LEU A 231 -18.17 -4.88 7.24
C LEU A 231 -19.24 -3.82 7.07
N THR A 232 -19.98 -3.57 8.15
CA THR A 232 -21.04 -2.55 8.17
C THR A 232 -20.53 -1.32 8.92
N LEU A 233 -20.54 -0.19 8.23
CA LEU A 233 -19.98 1.07 8.72
C LEU A 233 -20.99 2.20 8.61
N GLU A 234 -20.84 3.24 9.44
CA GLU A 234 -21.51 4.52 9.27
C GLU A 234 -21.26 5.03 7.84
N ARG A 235 -22.32 5.53 7.19
CA ARG A 235 -22.17 6.14 5.88
C ARG A 235 -21.70 7.58 6.01
N PHE A 236 -20.52 7.87 5.46
CA PHE A 236 -20.04 9.23 5.36
C PHE A 236 -20.57 9.94 4.12
N TYR A 237 -20.86 11.22 4.29
CA TYR A 237 -21.28 12.13 3.23
C TYR A 237 -20.26 13.27 3.11
N GLY A 238 -19.66 13.39 1.95
CA GLY A 238 -18.62 14.37 1.72
C GLY A 238 -18.08 14.28 0.28
N ALA A 239 -16.88 14.80 0.09
CA ALA A 239 -16.14 14.73 -1.16
C ALA A 239 -14.74 14.18 -0.94
N PRO A 240 -14.15 13.48 -1.93
CA PRO A 240 -12.74 13.12 -1.87
C PRO A 240 -11.87 14.36 -1.71
N ILE A 241 -10.82 14.27 -0.90
CA ILE A 241 -9.93 15.42 -0.61
C ILE A 241 -9.18 15.95 -1.85
N THR A 242 -9.21 15.23 -2.96
CA THR A 242 -8.59 15.62 -4.23
C THR A 242 -9.53 16.33 -5.20
N ASP A 243 -10.81 16.40 -4.90
CA ASP A 243 -11.77 17.17 -5.70
C ASP A 243 -11.92 18.59 -5.14
N GLU A 244 -11.05 19.49 -5.59
CA GLU A 244 -11.00 20.89 -5.12
C GLU A 244 -12.37 21.59 -5.22
N ASN A 245 -13.11 21.37 -6.29
CA ASN A 245 -14.42 22.01 -6.49
C ASN A 245 -15.45 21.50 -5.46
N SER A 246 -15.39 20.22 -5.14
CA SER A 246 -16.28 19.62 -4.12
C SER A 246 -15.84 19.97 -2.71
N ILE A 247 -14.52 20.07 -2.43
CA ILE A 247 -14.01 20.49 -1.13
C ILE A 247 -14.51 21.89 -0.77
N ARG A 248 -14.47 22.83 -1.72
CA ARG A 248 -14.96 24.22 -1.52
C ARG A 248 -16.43 24.31 -1.09
N ARG A 249 -17.21 23.22 -1.20
CA ARG A 249 -18.59 23.17 -0.69
C ARG A 249 -18.65 22.94 0.82
N TYR A 250 -17.62 22.28 1.38
CA TYR A 250 -17.60 21.82 2.77
C TYR A 250 -16.46 22.46 3.58
N SER A 251 -15.48 23.08 2.92
CA SER A 251 -14.39 23.83 3.55
C SER A 251 -14.23 25.19 2.89
N SER A 252 -14.07 26.22 3.71
CA SER A 252 -13.70 27.58 3.25
C SER A 252 -12.23 27.69 2.86
N ASP A 253 -11.39 26.77 3.35
CA ASP A 253 -9.94 26.74 3.13
C ASP A 253 -9.47 25.30 2.84
N PRO A 254 -9.42 24.90 1.56
CA PRO A 254 -8.97 23.57 1.16
C PRO A 254 -7.52 23.27 1.56
N GLN A 255 -6.62 24.26 1.56
CA GLN A 255 -5.23 24.09 1.96
C GLN A 255 -5.15 23.75 3.44
N LYS A 256 -5.89 24.48 4.28
CA LYS A 256 -5.97 24.20 5.71
C LYS A 256 -6.51 22.80 5.97
N THR A 257 -7.56 22.39 5.26
CA THR A 257 -8.13 21.04 5.41
C THR A 257 -7.12 19.94 5.10
N LEU A 258 -6.32 20.10 4.04
CA LEU A 258 -5.23 19.17 3.73
C LEU A 258 -4.16 19.17 4.82
N THR A 259 -3.75 20.36 5.28
CA THR A 259 -2.78 20.51 6.38
C THR A 259 -3.27 19.83 7.65
N ASP A 260 -4.54 20.04 8.01
CA ASP A 260 -5.16 19.38 9.17
C ASP A 260 -5.13 17.85 9.03
N ALA A 261 -5.43 17.31 7.85
CA ALA A 261 -5.36 15.86 7.61
C ALA A 261 -3.94 15.32 7.78
N LEU A 262 -2.92 16.04 7.30
CA LEU A 262 -1.51 15.70 7.45
C LEU A 262 -1.06 15.75 8.92
N GLU A 263 -1.37 16.86 9.61
CA GLU A 263 -1.04 17.03 11.03
C GLU A 263 -1.62 15.90 11.88
N ILE A 264 -2.89 15.54 11.64
CA ILE A 264 -3.56 14.46 12.36
C ILE A 264 -2.87 13.13 12.09
N TRP A 265 -2.58 12.83 10.82
CA TRP A 265 -1.90 11.60 10.45
C TRP A 265 -0.50 11.49 11.09
N PHE A 266 0.29 12.57 11.03
CA PHE A 266 1.60 12.61 11.70
C PHE A 266 1.49 12.53 13.21
N SER A 267 0.46 13.10 13.80
CA SER A 267 0.21 13.04 15.25
C SER A 267 -0.08 11.60 15.71
N THR A 268 -0.87 10.83 14.96
CA THR A 268 -1.10 9.41 15.30
C THR A 268 0.19 8.61 15.20
N LEU A 269 0.98 8.83 14.14
CA LEU A 269 2.28 8.19 13.95
C LEU A 269 3.26 8.51 15.08
N SER A 270 3.41 9.79 15.45
CA SER A 270 4.41 10.23 16.43
C SER A 270 4.08 9.82 17.86
N ARG A 271 2.79 9.76 18.23
CA ARG A 271 2.35 9.46 19.60
C ARG A 271 2.27 7.96 19.90
N SER A 272 1.65 7.20 19.02
CA SER A 272 1.40 5.77 19.24
C SER A 272 2.16 4.84 18.30
N GLY A 273 2.80 5.40 17.27
CA GLY A 273 3.40 4.60 16.19
C GLY A 273 2.37 3.94 15.30
N PHE A 274 1.07 4.19 15.52
CA PHE A 274 -0.01 3.66 14.71
C PHE A 274 -0.41 4.66 13.62
N PHE A 275 -0.53 4.21 12.38
CA PHE A 275 -0.89 5.09 11.27
C PHE A 275 -1.66 4.35 10.18
N HIS A 276 -2.54 5.07 9.54
CA HIS A 276 -3.19 4.62 8.32
C HIS A 276 -2.15 4.55 7.20
N ALA A 277 -1.92 3.37 6.65
CA ALA A 277 -0.84 3.12 5.70
C ALA A 277 -1.31 3.05 4.23
N ASP A 278 -2.53 3.52 3.96
CA ASP A 278 -3.09 3.58 2.61
C ASP A 278 -3.92 4.86 2.39
N VAL A 279 -3.37 6.00 2.80
CA VAL A 279 -4.01 7.31 2.64
C VAL A 279 -3.82 7.78 1.20
N HIS A 280 -4.63 7.27 0.31
CA HIS A 280 -4.75 7.79 -1.05
C HIS A 280 -6.02 8.64 -1.19
N ALA A 281 -6.16 9.31 -2.33
CA ALA A 281 -7.27 10.23 -2.62
C ALA A 281 -8.67 9.67 -2.35
N GLY A 282 -8.85 8.37 -2.52
CA GLY A 282 -10.12 7.70 -2.29
C GLY A 282 -10.40 7.39 -0.82
N ASN A 283 -9.40 7.45 0.06
CA ASN A 283 -9.51 7.06 1.47
C ASN A 283 -9.54 8.27 2.42
N LEU A 284 -9.44 9.49 1.89
CA LEU A 284 -9.63 10.75 2.61
C LEU A 284 -10.80 11.52 2.04
N MET A 285 -11.70 11.94 2.92
CA MET A 285 -12.87 12.73 2.55
C MET A 285 -12.92 14.02 3.38
N ILE A 286 -13.42 15.10 2.78
CA ILE A 286 -13.97 16.22 3.53
C ILE A 286 -15.46 15.98 3.72
N LEU A 287 -15.90 15.90 4.96
CA LEU A 287 -17.27 15.63 5.30
C LEU A 287 -18.14 16.91 5.24
N ARG A 288 -19.46 16.75 5.23
CA ARG A 288 -20.39 17.88 5.14
C ARG A 288 -20.30 18.88 6.30
N ASP A 289 -19.80 18.44 7.45
CA ASP A 289 -19.55 19.25 8.63
C ASP A 289 -18.18 19.94 8.64
N GLY A 290 -17.37 19.74 7.58
CA GLY A 290 -16.04 20.30 7.43
C GLY A 290 -14.93 19.46 8.06
N THR A 291 -15.26 18.35 8.72
CA THR A 291 -14.24 17.46 9.31
C THR A 291 -13.60 16.55 8.25
N VAL A 292 -12.38 16.06 8.54
CA VAL A 292 -11.69 15.07 7.71
C VAL A 292 -12.17 13.67 8.07
N GLY A 293 -12.68 12.94 7.09
CA GLY A 293 -13.04 11.52 7.23
C GLY A 293 -11.96 10.61 6.71
N PHE A 294 -11.40 9.75 7.58
CA PHE A 294 -10.52 8.65 7.17
C PHE A 294 -11.37 7.40 6.97
N ILE A 295 -11.24 6.76 5.81
CA ILE A 295 -11.97 5.54 5.46
C ILE A 295 -11.01 4.47 4.93
N ASP A 296 -11.48 3.21 4.88
CA ASP A 296 -10.74 2.04 4.38
C ASP A 296 -9.43 1.74 5.13
N PHE A 297 -9.56 1.12 6.30
CA PHE A 297 -8.44 0.73 7.17
C PHE A 297 -7.92 -0.69 6.90
N GLY A 298 -8.00 -1.16 5.66
CA GLY A 298 -7.48 -2.46 5.24
C GLY A 298 -5.97 -2.58 5.45
N ILE A 299 -5.24 -1.48 5.29
CA ILE A 299 -3.79 -1.43 5.51
C ILE A 299 -3.45 -0.35 6.55
N VAL A 300 -2.83 -0.78 7.64
CA VAL A 300 -2.31 0.11 8.69
C VAL A 300 -0.86 -0.25 9.01
N GLY A 301 -0.10 0.73 9.49
CA GLY A 301 1.25 0.53 10.00
C GLY A 301 1.30 0.67 11.52
N ARG A 302 2.23 -0.08 12.13
CA ARG A 302 2.54 0.00 13.56
C ARG A 302 4.04 0.03 13.74
N ILE A 303 4.57 1.17 14.13
CA ILE A 303 6.00 1.36 14.38
C ILE A 303 6.25 1.20 15.87
N SER A 304 7.10 0.24 16.24
CA SER A 304 7.50 0.11 17.65
C SER A 304 8.31 1.32 18.10
N PRO A 305 8.30 1.66 19.40
CA PRO A 305 9.09 2.79 19.93
C PRO A 305 10.57 2.72 19.57
N ARG A 306 11.13 1.51 19.54
CA ARG A 306 12.54 1.28 19.16
C ARG A 306 12.79 1.63 17.67
N VAL A 307 11.90 1.21 16.79
CA VAL A 307 12.00 1.51 15.34
C VAL A 307 11.77 3.00 15.09
N TRP A 308 10.84 3.62 15.82
CA TRP A 308 10.60 5.07 15.76
C TRP A 308 11.82 5.87 16.16
N GLU A 309 12.44 5.53 17.29
CA GLU A 309 13.68 6.17 17.76
C GLU A 309 14.81 6.01 16.74
N GLY A 310 14.98 4.80 16.17
CA GLY A 310 15.96 4.53 15.12
C GLY A 310 15.69 5.36 13.85
N LEU A 311 14.42 5.52 13.47
CA LEU A 311 14.01 6.37 12.34
C LEU A 311 14.35 7.83 12.60
N MET A 312 14.10 8.36 13.79
CA MET A 312 14.45 9.75 14.13
C MET A 312 15.95 9.99 14.08
N ILE A 313 16.77 9.05 14.58
CA ILE A 313 18.25 9.11 14.48
C ILE A 313 18.68 9.07 13.02
N PHE A 314 18.08 8.21 12.20
CA PHE A 314 18.35 8.10 10.77
C PHE A 314 18.05 9.40 10.02
N LEU A 315 16.86 9.98 10.24
CA LEU A 315 16.44 11.24 9.61
C LEU A 315 17.32 12.43 10.06
N GLU A 316 17.71 12.48 11.33
CA GLU A 316 18.66 13.46 11.82
C GLU A 316 20.03 13.28 11.14
N GLY A 317 20.48 12.03 10.98
CA GLY A 317 21.71 11.70 10.26
C GLY A 317 21.68 12.19 8.81
N LEU A 318 20.58 11.97 8.10
CA LEU A 318 20.37 12.47 6.73
C LEU A 318 20.40 14.00 6.68
N SER A 319 19.67 14.68 7.57
CA SER A 319 19.58 16.15 7.56
C SER A 319 20.89 16.85 7.89
N LEU A 320 21.73 16.22 8.71
CA LEU A 320 23.05 16.74 9.13
C LEU A 320 24.21 16.17 8.27
N ASN A 321 23.91 15.32 7.29
CA ASN A 321 24.88 14.57 6.49
C ASN A 321 25.91 13.81 7.37
N ARG A 322 25.41 13.14 8.42
CA ARG A 322 26.24 12.36 9.38
C ARG A 322 25.99 10.87 9.24
N THR A 323 26.91 10.19 8.59
CA THR A 323 26.83 8.76 8.30
C THR A 323 26.84 7.87 9.54
N GLU A 324 27.47 8.32 10.64
CA GLU A 324 27.42 7.63 11.93
C GLU A 324 25.98 7.53 12.46
N LYS A 325 25.21 8.63 12.37
CA LYS A 325 23.81 8.63 12.76
C LYS A 325 22.94 7.80 11.82
N ILE A 326 23.21 7.86 10.52
CA ILE A 326 22.54 7.03 9.51
C ILE A 326 22.74 5.55 9.83
N ALA A 327 24.00 5.11 10.03
CA ALA A 327 24.33 3.73 10.38
C ALA A 327 23.65 3.29 11.70
N LYS A 328 23.76 4.13 12.74
CA LYS A 328 23.15 3.87 14.04
C LYS A 328 21.62 3.73 13.94
N GLY A 329 20.95 4.63 13.22
CA GLY A 329 19.52 4.58 13.00
C GLY A 329 19.08 3.29 12.29
N LEU A 330 19.80 2.88 11.23
CA LEU A 330 19.53 1.64 10.50
C LEU A 330 19.70 0.40 11.38
N ILE A 331 20.75 0.35 12.20
CA ILE A 331 20.98 -0.75 13.15
C ILE A 331 19.87 -0.79 14.20
N GLN A 332 19.47 0.35 14.74
CA GLN A 332 18.42 0.42 15.76
C GLN A 332 17.05 0.01 15.24
N MET A 333 16.76 0.28 13.96
CA MET A 333 15.55 -0.18 13.28
C MET A 333 15.55 -1.67 12.94
N ASP A 334 16.57 -2.44 13.33
CA ASP A 334 16.79 -3.84 12.89
C ASP A 334 16.83 -3.98 11.35
N SER A 335 17.25 -2.91 10.67
CA SER A 335 17.40 -2.86 9.21
C SER A 335 18.69 -3.46 8.69
N THR A 336 19.52 -4.04 9.57
CA THR A 336 20.81 -4.65 9.23
C THR A 336 20.91 -6.08 9.74
N ALA A 337 21.93 -6.83 9.30
CA ALA A 337 22.26 -8.11 9.92
C ALA A 337 22.61 -7.93 11.40
N LYS A 338 22.39 -8.98 12.20
CA LYS A 338 22.79 -8.97 13.62
C LYS A 338 24.32 -8.89 13.74
N GLY A 339 24.80 -7.98 14.62
CA GLY A 339 26.22 -7.86 14.92
C GLY A 339 27.04 -7.09 13.88
N VAL A 340 26.40 -6.25 13.08
CA VAL A 340 27.09 -5.32 12.17
C VAL A 340 28.01 -4.39 12.96
N ASP A 341 29.25 -4.21 12.52
CA ASP A 341 30.17 -3.23 13.06
C ASP A 341 29.74 -1.82 12.63
N GLU A 342 29.17 -1.06 13.57
CA GLU A 342 28.64 0.28 13.33
C GLU A 342 29.68 1.23 12.72
N LYS A 343 30.95 1.17 13.20
CA LYS A 343 32.02 2.05 12.70
C LYS A 343 32.40 1.73 11.27
N LYS A 344 32.51 0.44 10.95
CA LYS A 344 32.80 0.01 9.58
C LYS A 344 31.66 0.38 8.64
N PHE A 345 30.43 0.08 9.05
CA PHE A 345 29.23 0.37 8.26
C PHE A 345 29.06 1.87 8.00
N SER A 346 29.29 2.71 9.03
CA SER A 346 29.27 4.18 8.87
C SER A 346 30.29 4.66 7.84
N LYS A 347 31.52 4.11 7.88
CA LYS A 347 32.58 4.46 6.93
C LYS A 347 32.28 4.00 5.49
N ASP A 348 31.67 2.82 5.35
CA ASP A 348 31.24 2.32 4.05
C ASP A 348 30.15 3.22 3.46
N LEU A 349 29.18 3.66 4.28
CA LEU A 349 28.15 4.64 3.87
C LEU A 349 28.76 6.00 3.51
N GLU A 350 29.75 6.50 4.26
CA GLU A 350 30.43 7.77 4.00
C GLU A 350 31.01 7.81 2.59
N THR A 351 31.56 6.70 2.11
CA THR A 351 32.11 6.59 0.77
C THR A 351 31.05 6.81 -0.32
N VAL A 352 29.85 6.28 -0.13
CA VAL A 352 28.75 6.42 -1.08
C VAL A 352 28.12 7.82 -1.00
N PHE A 353 27.84 8.29 0.22
CA PHE A 353 27.20 9.59 0.43
C PHE A 353 28.08 10.76 -0.05
N SER A 354 29.41 10.68 0.15
CA SER A 354 30.34 11.69 -0.36
C SER A 354 30.32 11.77 -1.89
N LYS A 355 30.31 10.63 -2.58
CA LYS A 355 30.20 10.57 -4.05
C LYS A 355 28.87 11.13 -4.55
N MET A 356 27.77 10.82 -3.87
CA MET A 356 26.43 11.38 -4.20
C MET A 356 26.41 12.87 -4.01
N THR A 357 26.93 13.39 -2.89
CA THR A 357 26.98 14.82 -2.59
C THR A 357 27.82 15.55 -3.63
N GLU A 358 29.00 15.02 -3.99
CA GLU A 358 29.86 15.59 -5.03
C GLU A 358 29.13 15.69 -6.40
N MET A 359 28.38 14.63 -6.76
CA MET A 359 27.60 14.60 -7.99
C MET A 359 26.50 15.66 -7.98
N VAL A 360 25.73 15.77 -6.88
CA VAL A 360 24.67 16.76 -6.71
C VAL A 360 25.23 18.20 -6.80
N LEU A 361 26.36 18.48 -6.14
CA LEU A 361 27.01 19.79 -6.20
C LEU A 361 27.45 20.16 -7.62
N LYS A 362 28.01 19.22 -8.38
CA LYS A 362 28.38 19.45 -9.77
C LYS A 362 27.19 19.79 -10.66
N VAL A 363 26.07 19.08 -10.50
CA VAL A 363 24.81 19.38 -11.20
C VAL A 363 24.30 20.77 -10.85
N GLN A 364 24.32 21.15 -9.57
CA GLN A 364 23.91 22.49 -9.13
C GLN A 364 24.82 23.61 -9.69
N MET A 365 26.07 23.31 -9.97
CA MET A 365 27.02 24.23 -10.63
C MET A 365 26.84 24.28 -12.15
N GLY A 366 25.88 23.56 -12.72
CA GLY A 366 25.58 23.58 -14.16
C GLY A 366 26.34 22.52 -14.98
N ASP A 367 27.09 21.64 -14.33
CA ASP A 367 27.78 20.50 -14.96
C ASP A 367 26.80 19.32 -15.12
N LEU A 368 25.96 19.41 -16.16
CA LEU A 368 24.98 18.35 -16.47
C LEU A 368 25.65 17.07 -17.00
N GLU A 369 26.91 17.12 -17.48
CA GLU A 369 27.68 15.93 -17.88
C GLU A 369 28.07 15.09 -16.65
N SER A 370 28.00 15.66 -15.46
CA SER A 370 28.22 14.90 -14.22
C SER A 370 27.09 13.90 -13.91
N LEU A 371 25.92 14.01 -14.53
CA LEU A 371 24.81 13.02 -14.55
C LEU A 371 25.09 11.86 -15.53
N ASP A 372 26.36 11.46 -15.69
CA ASP A 372 26.71 10.28 -16.48
C ASP A 372 26.11 9.02 -15.82
N ASP A 373 25.25 8.33 -16.57
CA ASP A 373 24.59 7.07 -16.16
C ASP A 373 25.61 6.05 -15.64
N LYS A 374 26.84 6.03 -16.17
CA LYS A 374 27.89 5.13 -15.69
C LYS A 374 28.35 5.45 -14.28
N LYS A 375 28.46 6.73 -13.92
CA LYS A 375 28.85 7.16 -12.57
C LYS A 375 27.72 6.87 -11.57
N LEU A 376 26.48 7.17 -11.94
CA LEU A 376 25.31 6.86 -11.13
C LEU A 376 25.20 5.36 -10.89
N ASN A 377 25.33 4.55 -11.93
CA ASN A 377 25.30 3.10 -11.83
C ASN A 377 26.45 2.54 -10.97
N ALA A 378 27.64 3.16 -11.01
CA ALA A 378 28.75 2.76 -10.13
C ALA A 378 28.44 3.04 -8.65
N ILE A 379 27.84 4.19 -8.33
CA ILE A 379 27.42 4.54 -6.96
C ILE A 379 26.31 3.59 -6.48
N LEU A 380 25.31 3.31 -7.31
CA LEU A 380 24.25 2.36 -7.00
C LEU A 380 24.77 0.94 -6.79
N PHE A 381 25.73 0.51 -7.60
CA PHE A 381 26.38 -0.79 -7.44
C PHE A 381 27.14 -0.87 -6.10
N GLU A 382 27.90 0.16 -5.75
CA GLU A 382 28.64 0.22 -4.47
C GLU A 382 27.67 0.22 -3.27
N PHE A 383 26.60 0.99 -3.33
CA PHE A 383 25.55 0.98 -2.30
C PHE A 383 24.91 -0.41 -2.17
N ARG A 384 24.66 -1.09 -3.29
CA ARG A 384 24.15 -2.46 -3.30
C ARG A 384 25.11 -3.44 -2.62
N GLU A 385 26.42 -3.35 -2.90
CA GLU A 385 27.42 -4.21 -2.27
C GLU A 385 27.48 -3.98 -0.75
N ILE A 386 27.46 -2.72 -0.30
CA ILE A 386 27.39 -2.36 1.12
C ILE A 386 26.12 -2.92 1.75
N SER A 387 24.98 -2.80 1.06
CA SER A 387 23.69 -3.33 1.51
C SER A 387 23.73 -4.85 1.70
N ILE A 388 24.29 -5.57 0.75
CA ILE A 388 24.44 -7.04 0.83
C ILE A 388 25.38 -7.44 1.96
N GLN A 389 26.54 -6.77 2.08
CA GLN A 389 27.54 -7.10 3.11
C GLN A 389 27.01 -6.87 4.53
N ASN A 390 26.19 -5.86 4.72
CA ASN A 390 25.64 -5.51 6.03
C ASN A 390 24.23 -6.08 6.24
N GLY A 391 23.70 -6.87 5.29
CA GLY A 391 22.38 -7.49 5.37
C GLY A 391 21.27 -6.46 5.53
N LEU A 392 21.37 -5.32 4.80
CA LEU A 392 20.36 -4.28 4.84
C LEU A 392 19.01 -4.83 4.38
N LYS A 393 18.00 -4.63 5.22
CA LYS A 393 16.59 -4.93 4.94
C LYS A 393 15.75 -3.73 5.31
N VAL A 394 14.88 -3.31 4.42
CA VAL A 394 13.92 -2.24 4.74
C VAL A 394 12.79 -2.84 5.57
N PRO A 395 12.54 -2.36 6.80
CA PRO A 395 11.38 -2.79 7.57
C PRO A 395 10.09 -2.53 6.77
N LYS A 396 9.11 -3.44 6.86
CA LYS A 396 7.82 -3.32 6.18
C LYS A 396 7.15 -1.98 6.50
N GLU A 397 7.17 -1.61 7.76
CA GLU A 397 6.57 -0.38 8.28
C GLU A 397 7.22 0.88 7.69
N PHE A 398 8.54 0.84 7.49
CA PHE A 398 9.27 1.94 6.86
C PHE A 398 8.90 2.10 5.39
N GLY A 399 8.75 0.99 4.66
CA GLY A 399 8.25 1.01 3.28
C GLY A 399 6.85 1.62 3.17
N LEU A 400 5.95 1.23 4.08
CA LEU A 400 4.60 1.81 4.18
C LEU A 400 4.65 3.32 4.48
N LEU A 401 5.51 3.74 5.41
CA LEU A 401 5.69 5.14 5.78
C LEU A 401 6.17 5.99 4.59
N ILE A 402 7.21 5.54 3.90
CA ILE A 402 7.74 6.23 2.71
C ILE A 402 6.64 6.36 1.65
N LYS A 403 5.92 5.28 1.37
CA LYS A 403 4.78 5.30 0.44
C LYS A 403 3.80 6.42 0.80
N GLN A 404 3.43 6.57 2.07
CA GLN A 404 2.49 7.59 2.52
C GLN A 404 3.05 9.01 2.37
N ILE A 405 4.31 9.23 2.73
CA ILE A 405 4.97 10.52 2.57
C ILE A 405 4.97 10.95 1.10
N LEU A 406 5.25 10.02 0.17
CA LEU A 406 5.21 10.31 -1.27
C LEU A 406 3.79 10.62 -1.78
N TYR A 407 2.76 9.96 -1.26
CA TYR A 407 1.37 10.33 -1.57
C TYR A 407 1.04 11.73 -1.08
N PHE A 408 1.40 12.05 0.16
CA PHE A 408 1.16 13.38 0.71
C PHE A 408 1.93 14.47 -0.03
N ASP A 409 3.20 14.25 -0.40
CA ASP A 409 3.98 15.18 -1.21
C ASP A 409 3.27 15.52 -2.53
N ARG A 410 2.66 14.52 -3.17
CA ARG A 410 1.88 14.73 -4.40
C ARG A 410 0.63 15.60 -4.14
N TYR A 411 -0.09 15.39 -3.04
CA TYR A 411 -1.27 16.20 -2.71
C TYR A 411 -0.89 17.62 -2.34
N VAL A 412 0.17 17.77 -1.56
CA VAL A 412 0.71 19.07 -1.17
C VAL A 412 1.10 19.86 -2.40
N LYS A 413 1.86 19.29 -3.33
CA LYS A 413 2.25 19.98 -4.58
C LYS A 413 1.07 20.44 -5.43
N THR A 414 -0.05 19.72 -5.36
CA THR A 414 -1.26 20.05 -6.16
C THR A 414 -2.13 21.08 -5.45
N MET A 415 -2.32 20.99 -4.13
CA MET A 415 -3.33 21.75 -3.39
C MET A 415 -2.75 22.80 -2.44
N ALA A 416 -1.50 22.65 -2.03
CA ALA A 416 -0.83 23.52 -1.08
C ALA A 416 0.67 23.69 -1.46
N PRO A 417 0.98 24.22 -2.66
CA PRO A 417 2.34 24.23 -3.21
C PRO A 417 3.37 25.01 -2.38
N ASP A 418 2.91 25.82 -1.45
CA ASP A 418 3.75 26.59 -0.52
C ASP A 418 4.26 25.75 0.67
N ILE A 419 3.77 24.52 0.84
CA ILE A 419 4.16 23.60 1.92
C ILE A 419 5.24 22.64 1.40
N ASP A 420 6.35 22.55 2.13
CA ASP A 420 7.40 21.54 1.93
C ASP A 420 7.42 20.59 3.12
N LEU A 421 6.97 19.33 2.91
CA LEU A 421 6.86 18.33 3.98
C LEU A 421 8.19 18.02 4.66
N ILE A 422 9.31 18.16 3.96
CA ILE A 422 10.64 17.88 4.49
C ILE A 422 11.17 19.09 5.27
N ARG A 423 11.00 20.28 4.70
CA ARG A 423 11.46 21.54 5.28
C ARG A 423 10.60 21.99 6.46
N ASP A 424 9.29 21.84 6.33
CA ASP A 424 8.29 22.23 7.33
C ASP A 424 7.98 21.11 8.34
N ARG A 425 8.79 20.05 8.38
CA ARG A 425 8.57 18.85 9.21
C ARG A 425 8.29 19.17 10.68
N ASP A 426 8.93 20.23 11.23
CA ASP A 426 8.76 20.64 12.61
C ASP A 426 7.33 21.16 12.92
N LYS A 427 6.54 21.47 11.88
CA LYS A 427 5.12 21.81 12.01
C LYS A 427 4.23 20.57 12.16
N PHE A 428 4.71 19.41 11.67
CA PHE A 428 3.96 18.16 11.62
C PHE A 428 4.41 17.13 12.66
N LEU A 429 5.62 17.27 13.22
CA LEU A 429 6.22 16.37 14.22
C LEU A 429 6.15 17.01 15.61
N ILE A 430 4.92 17.23 16.12
CA ILE A 430 4.71 17.78 17.47
C ILE A 430 4.72 16.66 18.51
#